data_d714fb7adf6b321c9e3340a63dba36bd
#
_entry.id   d714fb7adf6b321c9e3340a63dba36bd
#
_cell.length_a   1.000
_cell.length_b   1.000
_cell.length_c   1.000
_cell.angle_alpha   90.00
_cell.angle_beta   90.00
_cell.angle_gamma   90.00
#
_symmetry.space_group_name_H-M   'P 1'
#
loop_
_entity.id
_entity.type
_entity.pdbx_description
1 polymer ?
#
loop_
_entity_poly.entity_id
_entity_poly.type
_entity_poly.pdbx_seq_one_letter_code
_entity_poly.pdbx_strand_id
1 'polypeptide(L)'
;MIVYQEAPYLELDDYIAPKGIKCVFIPMVDNKKIRLAYWQKSSMQSEIRGTILLQQGHNEFIEKYFETIQEFLDRNFNVICFDWRGQGMSDRMLLDENKQYIQNFNIHESDLNFIYTEIIQKYLPGPLIGIGHSMGGCILLNSLLENNIKYNAMILSAPMLGFRGEKILIWFVKLTNMFLKNSSYFIFSKPNMGLETGFKDNELTSDPDRYFRTLKLVRKKPTIRLWGVTNAWVNAAMNAIKKIRKKINKCDTEDYILVLNSL
;
A
#
# COMPACT_ATOMS: atom_id res chain seq x y z
N MET A 1 14.01 18.14 15.90
CA MET A 1 12.69 17.76 15.38
C MET A 1 12.78 17.90 13.86
N ILE A 2 12.68 16.82 13.12
CA ILE A 2 12.69 16.90 11.65
C ILE A 2 11.36 17.50 11.24
N VAL A 3 11.38 18.69 10.64
CA VAL A 3 10.19 19.34 10.10
C VAL A 3 9.93 18.74 8.73
N TYR A 4 8.94 17.88 8.63
CA TYR A 4 8.51 17.32 7.34
C TYR A 4 7.70 18.35 6.55
N GLN A 5 7.83 18.33 5.24
CA GLN A 5 7.02 19.16 4.35
C GLN A 5 5.56 18.69 4.39
N GLU A 6 4.61 19.60 4.59
CA GLU A 6 3.20 19.27 4.46
C GLU A 6 2.89 18.73 3.06
N ALA A 7 2.03 17.72 3.02
CA ALA A 7 1.57 17.08 1.80
C ALA A 7 0.06 17.29 1.62
N PRO A 8 -0.40 17.47 0.37
CA PRO A 8 -1.82 17.58 0.08
C PRO A 8 -2.54 16.23 0.25
N TYR A 9 -3.85 16.30 0.52
CA TYR A 9 -4.78 15.19 0.42
C TYR A 9 -6.06 15.66 -0.30
N LEU A 10 -6.85 14.72 -0.81
CA LEU A 10 -8.07 15.01 -1.54
C LEU A 10 -9.29 14.76 -0.65
N GLU A 11 -10.27 15.64 -0.82
CA GLU A 11 -11.59 15.51 -0.23
C GLU A 11 -12.66 15.71 -1.30
N LEU A 12 -13.85 15.19 -1.06
CA LEU A 12 -15.06 15.48 -1.82
C LEU A 12 -16.05 16.16 -0.87
N ASP A 13 -17.08 16.79 -1.41
CA ASP A 13 -18.07 17.51 -0.60
C ASP A 13 -18.76 16.58 0.43
N ASP A 14 -18.94 15.31 0.05
CA ASP A 14 -19.55 14.25 0.83
C ASP A 14 -18.56 13.23 1.42
N TYR A 15 -17.24 13.47 1.29
CA TYR A 15 -16.21 12.55 1.75
C TYR A 15 -14.94 13.28 2.16
N ILE A 16 -14.87 13.61 3.43
CA ILE A 16 -13.80 14.40 4.04
C ILE A 16 -12.83 13.51 4.82
N ALA A 17 -11.60 13.98 5.00
CA ALA A 17 -10.60 13.32 5.83
C ALA A 17 -11.06 13.24 7.30
N PRO A 18 -10.79 12.14 8.01
CA PRO A 18 -10.97 12.09 9.45
C PRO A 18 -10.25 13.24 10.15
N LYS A 19 -10.89 13.84 11.16
CA LYS A 19 -10.35 14.99 11.88
C LYS A 19 -8.98 14.67 12.50
N GLY A 20 -8.08 15.65 12.47
CA GLY A 20 -6.75 15.55 13.08
C GLY A 20 -5.70 14.90 12.18
N ILE A 21 -5.97 14.77 10.88
CA ILE A 21 -4.99 14.32 9.90
C ILE A 21 -3.73 15.17 9.94
N LYS A 22 -2.58 14.51 9.95
CA LYS A 22 -1.30 15.09 9.61
C LYS A 22 -0.78 14.38 8.37
N CYS A 23 -0.71 15.11 7.26
CA CYS A 23 -0.26 14.59 5.98
C CYS A 23 1.04 15.28 5.58
N VAL A 24 2.09 14.49 5.33
CA VAL A 24 3.45 15.00 5.11
C VAL A 24 4.17 14.22 4.02
N PHE A 25 5.14 14.86 3.39
CA PHE A 25 6.14 14.19 2.58
C PHE A 25 7.37 13.85 3.42
N ILE A 26 7.78 12.59 3.38
CA ILE A 26 8.96 12.09 4.08
C ILE A 26 10.02 11.70 3.03
N PRO A 27 11.20 12.33 3.07
CA PRO A 27 12.31 11.91 2.22
C PRO A 27 12.87 10.57 2.71
N MET A 28 12.95 9.60 1.81
CA MET A 28 13.62 8.33 2.02
C MET A 28 15.15 8.50 1.86
N VAL A 29 15.91 7.45 2.15
CA VAL A 29 17.38 7.45 2.09
C VAL A 29 17.92 7.89 0.71
N ASP A 30 17.19 7.59 -0.35
CA ASP A 30 17.52 7.97 -1.74
C ASP A 30 16.88 9.31 -2.19
N ASN A 31 16.42 10.12 -1.24
CA ASN A 31 15.72 11.40 -1.45
C ASN A 31 14.37 11.31 -2.19
N LYS A 32 13.85 10.11 -2.45
CA LYS A 32 12.47 9.97 -2.95
C LYS A 32 11.49 10.27 -1.83
N LYS A 33 10.46 11.05 -2.13
CA LYS A 33 9.45 11.45 -1.16
C LYS A 33 8.31 10.46 -1.12
N ILE A 34 7.98 9.99 0.07
CA ILE A 34 6.79 9.19 0.36
C ILE A 34 5.74 10.11 0.99
N ARG A 35 4.52 10.11 0.45
CA ARG A 35 3.40 10.77 1.10
C ARG A 35 2.85 9.87 2.21
N LEU A 36 2.82 10.40 3.44
CA LEU A 36 2.39 9.71 4.64
C LEU A 36 1.32 10.53 5.35
N ALA A 37 0.27 9.87 5.82
CA ALA A 37 -0.74 10.44 6.68
C ALA A 37 -0.82 9.67 7.99
N TYR A 38 -0.99 10.40 9.11
CA TYR A 38 -1.21 9.78 10.40
C TYR A 38 -2.18 10.58 11.26
N TRP A 39 -2.85 9.87 12.15
CA TRP A 39 -3.79 10.39 13.14
C TRP A 39 -3.35 9.91 14.50
N GLN A 40 -3.05 10.84 15.35
CA GLN A 40 -2.66 10.58 16.73
C GLN A 40 -3.79 11.00 17.66
N LYS A 41 -4.30 10.05 18.44
CA LYS A 41 -5.31 10.30 19.47
C LYS A 41 -4.65 10.94 20.69
N SER A 42 -5.39 11.79 21.37
CA SER A 42 -4.95 12.37 22.64
C SER A 42 -5.18 11.35 23.77
N SER A 43 -4.15 11.07 24.54
CA SER A 43 -4.23 10.21 25.73
C SER A 43 -5.04 10.82 26.88
N MET A 44 -5.41 12.11 26.79
CA MET A 44 -6.17 12.79 27.85
C MET A 44 -7.64 12.38 27.90
N GLN A 45 -8.19 11.78 26.84
CA GLN A 45 -9.64 11.51 26.74
C GLN A 45 -10.00 10.03 26.85
N SER A 46 -9.06 9.12 26.54
CA SER A 46 -9.28 7.66 26.61
C SER A 46 -7.95 6.91 26.46
N GLU A 47 -7.91 5.68 26.95
CA GLU A 47 -6.77 4.80 26.77
C GLU A 47 -6.58 4.46 25.27
N ILE A 48 -5.37 4.71 24.76
CA ILE A 48 -5.00 4.39 23.39
C ILE A 48 -4.71 2.88 23.31
N ARG A 49 -5.46 2.17 22.46
CA ARG A 49 -5.36 0.70 22.32
C ARG A 49 -4.14 0.24 21.54
N GLY A 50 -3.53 1.12 20.78
CA GLY A 50 -2.34 0.84 19.94
C GLY A 50 -2.34 1.66 18.67
N THR A 51 -1.50 1.27 17.73
CA THR A 51 -1.33 1.91 16.42
C THR A 51 -1.65 0.92 15.30
N ILE A 52 -2.52 1.34 14.39
CA ILE A 52 -2.82 0.63 13.15
C ILE A 52 -1.90 1.16 12.06
N LEU A 53 -1.06 0.28 11.52
CA LEU A 53 -0.33 0.50 10.27
C LEU A 53 -1.17 -0.06 9.12
N LEU A 54 -1.91 0.82 8.43
CA LEU A 54 -2.82 0.45 7.36
C LEU A 54 -2.13 0.60 6.00
N GLN A 55 -1.96 -0.52 5.28
CA GLN A 55 -1.24 -0.54 4.02
C GLN A 55 -2.11 -1.01 2.87
N GLN A 56 -2.26 -0.12 1.91
CA GLN A 56 -3.06 -0.31 0.71
C GLN A 56 -2.41 -1.23 -0.33
N GLY A 57 -3.24 -1.71 -1.24
CA GLY A 57 -2.86 -2.54 -2.36
C GLY A 57 -2.20 -1.77 -3.52
N HIS A 58 -2.00 -2.49 -4.62
CA HIS A 58 -1.52 -1.90 -5.87
C HIS A 58 -2.52 -0.88 -6.41
N ASN A 59 -2.00 0.27 -6.86
CA ASN A 59 -2.80 1.34 -7.48
C ASN A 59 -3.91 1.90 -6.57
N GLU A 60 -3.68 1.87 -5.27
CA GLU A 60 -4.51 2.48 -4.26
C GLU A 60 -3.79 3.66 -3.60
N PHE A 61 -4.52 4.46 -2.84
CA PHE A 61 -4.01 5.68 -2.23
C PHE A 61 -4.75 5.98 -0.91
N ILE A 62 -4.19 6.82 -0.07
CA ILE A 62 -4.62 7.09 1.31
C ILE A 62 -6.12 7.39 1.40
N GLU A 63 -6.63 8.25 0.53
CA GLU A 63 -8.01 8.74 0.58
C GLU A 63 -9.06 7.65 0.42
N LYS A 64 -8.75 6.54 -0.25
CA LYS A 64 -9.68 5.40 -0.36
C LYS A 64 -10.06 4.81 1.01
N TYR A 65 -9.24 5.05 2.01
CA TYR A 65 -9.34 4.41 3.32
C TYR A 65 -9.86 5.34 4.42
N PHE A 66 -10.27 6.56 4.14
CA PHE A 66 -10.74 7.50 5.15
C PHE A 66 -11.89 6.95 6.01
N GLU A 67 -12.83 6.23 5.41
CA GLU A 67 -13.92 5.56 6.13
C GLU A 67 -13.38 4.52 7.12
N THR A 68 -12.49 3.63 6.67
CA THR A 68 -11.86 2.61 7.51
C THR A 68 -10.98 3.23 8.59
N ILE A 69 -10.27 4.31 8.26
CA ILE A 69 -9.45 5.06 9.21
C ILE A 69 -10.32 5.64 10.31
N GLN A 70 -11.45 6.28 9.95
CA GLN A 70 -12.39 6.82 10.92
C GLN A 70 -12.88 5.75 11.90
N GLU A 71 -13.21 4.56 11.40
CA GLU A 71 -13.64 3.45 12.24
C GLU A 71 -12.58 3.00 13.26
N PHE A 72 -11.30 2.98 12.90
CA PHE A 72 -10.22 2.69 13.85
C PHE A 72 -10.03 3.80 14.86
N LEU A 73 -10.12 5.06 14.43
CA LEU A 73 -10.05 6.21 15.32
C LEU A 73 -11.18 6.18 16.35
N ASP A 74 -12.41 5.82 15.96
CA ASP A 74 -13.55 5.71 16.86
C ASP A 74 -13.37 4.58 17.88
N ARG A 75 -12.51 3.60 17.58
CA ARG A 75 -12.13 2.51 18.49
C ARG A 75 -10.86 2.79 19.30
N ASN A 76 -10.43 4.07 19.37
CA ASN A 76 -9.26 4.55 20.11
C ASN A 76 -7.91 3.98 19.65
N PHE A 77 -7.73 3.75 18.37
CA PHE A 77 -6.42 3.48 17.80
C PHE A 77 -5.83 4.75 17.21
N ASN A 78 -4.50 4.88 17.27
CA ASN A 78 -3.77 5.71 16.33
C ASN A 78 -3.78 5.02 14.96
N VAL A 79 -3.74 5.80 13.88
CA VAL A 79 -3.66 5.24 12.53
C VAL A 79 -2.55 5.91 11.75
N ILE A 80 -1.80 5.12 11.00
CA ILE A 80 -0.80 5.58 10.04
C ILE A 80 -0.96 4.81 8.74
N CYS A 81 -0.90 5.51 7.63
CA CYS A 81 -0.83 4.94 6.29
C CYS A 81 0.02 5.83 5.37
N PHE A 82 0.53 5.26 4.30
CA PHE A 82 1.31 6.02 3.33
C PHE A 82 1.14 5.45 1.93
N ASP A 83 1.20 6.32 0.94
CA ASP A 83 1.25 5.87 -0.45
C ASP A 83 2.58 5.19 -0.72
N TRP A 84 2.53 3.96 -1.19
CA TRP A 84 3.75 3.26 -1.58
C TRP A 84 4.54 4.06 -2.62
N ARG A 85 5.86 3.93 -2.59
CA ARG A 85 6.74 4.47 -3.63
C ARG A 85 6.19 4.16 -5.02
N GLY A 86 6.08 5.16 -5.87
CA GLY A 86 5.56 5.04 -7.22
C GLY A 86 4.04 5.06 -7.35
N GLN A 87 3.27 5.19 -6.27
CA GLN A 87 1.79 5.28 -6.29
C GLN A 87 1.26 6.50 -5.55
N GLY A 88 -0.05 6.71 -5.66
CA GLY A 88 -0.74 7.81 -5.00
C GLY A 88 -0.09 9.16 -5.31
N MET A 89 0.27 9.91 -4.28
CA MET A 89 1.02 11.16 -4.42
C MET A 89 2.49 11.04 -3.95
N SER A 90 3.00 9.83 -3.73
CA SER A 90 4.43 9.59 -3.55
C SER A 90 5.20 9.74 -4.87
N ASP A 91 6.49 10.02 -4.80
CA ASP A 91 7.34 10.21 -5.98
C ASP A 91 7.28 9.04 -6.93
N ARG A 92 7.18 9.35 -8.21
CA ARG A 92 7.24 8.38 -9.31
C ARG A 92 8.68 7.94 -9.56
N MET A 93 8.82 6.72 -10.07
CA MET A 93 10.13 6.12 -10.35
C MET A 93 10.58 6.32 -11.80
N LEU A 94 9.66 6.71 -12.69
CA LEU A 94 9.91 6.95 -14.11
C LEU A 94 9.38 8.32 -14.51
N LEU A 95 9.88 8.87 -15.62
CA LEU A 95 9.35 10.11 -16.22
C LEU A 95 7.90 9.94 -16.68
N ASP A 96 7.54 8.75 -17.16
CA ASP A 96 6.15 8.41 -17.42
C ASP A 96 5.47 8.05 -16.09
N GLU A 97 4.81 9.02 -15.48
CA GLU A 97 4.18 8.93 -14.17
C GLU A 97 3.01 7.93 -14.10
N ASN A 98 2.52 7.47 -15.25
CA ASN A 98 1.41 6.53 -15.31
C ASN A 98 1.84 5.07 -15.10
N LYS A 99 3.15 4.80 -15.13
CA LYS A 99 3.70 3.46 -15.01
C LYS A 99 4.01 3.07 -13.58
N GLN A 100 3.47 1.93 -13.15
CA GLN A 100 3.94 1.30 -11.92
C GLN A 100 5.29 0.64 -12.18
N TYR A 101 6.32 1.15 -11.53
CA TYR A 101 7.68 0.63 -11.65
C TYR A 101 8.33 0.47 -10.29
N ILE A 102 8.91 -0.69 -10.06
CA ILE A 102 9.83 -0.97 -8.98
C ILE A 102 10.77 -2.08 -9.43
N GLN A 103 12.04 -1.98 -9.11
CA GLN A 103 13.01 -3.02 -9.46
C GLN A 103 12.95 -4.22 -8.53
N ASN A 104 12.67 -3.97 -7.24
CA ASN A 104 12.65 -4.98 -6.21
C ASN A 104 11.75 -4.54 -5.06
N PHE A 105 10.96 -5.44 -4.51
CA PHE A 105 10.08 -5.15 -3.36
C PHE A 105 10.86 -4.90 -2.06
N ASN A 106 12.13 -5.29 -1.98
CA ASN A 106 12.99 -4.90 -0.87
C ASN A 106 13.10 -3.38 -0.70
N ILE A 107 12.88 -2.60 -1.77
CA ILE A 107 12.82 -1.13 -1.71
C ILE A 107 11.60 -0.70 -0.88
N HIS A 108 10.42 -1.32 -1.10
CA HIS A 108 9.24 -1.07 -0.28
C HIS A 108 9.45 -1.50 1.18
N GLU A 109 10.13 -2.62 1.40
CA GLU A 109 10.48 -3.10 2.75
C GLU A 109 11.42 -2.11 3.46
N SER A 110 12.39 -1.55 2.74
CA SER A 110 13.30 -0.52 3.28
C SER A 110 12.57 0.77 3.63
N ASP A 111 11.67 1.24 2.76
CA ASP A 111 10.84 2.43 3.03
C ASP A 111 9.95 2.20 4.26
N LEU A 112 9.31 1.04 4.34
CA LEU A 112 8.48 0.64 5.47
C LEU A 112 9.27 0.59 6.78
N ASN A 113 10.46 -0.01 6.76
CA ASN A 113 11.34 -0.08 7.93
C ASN A 113 11.81 1.31 8.37
N PHE A 114 12.15 2.19 7.43
CA PHE A 114 12.49 3.58 7.73
C PHE A 114 11.32 4.30 8.41
N ILE A 115 10.10 4.17 7.88
CA ILE A 115 8.89 4.78 8.48
C ILE A 115 8.62 4.18 9.86
N TYR A 116 8.81 2.88 10.04
CA TYR A 116 8.67 2.23 11.34
C TYR A 116 9.62 2.82 12.38
N THR A 117 10.91 2.91 12.06
CA THR A 117 11.93 3.38 13.00
C THR A 117 11.86 4.89 13.25
N GLU A 118 11.61 5.68 12.21
CA GLU A 118 11.67 7.14 12.29
C GLU A 118 10.35 7.77 12.72
N ILE A 119 9.22 7.12 12.48
CA ILE A 119 7.90 7.69 12.74
C ILE A 119 7.13 6.87 13.77
N ILE A 120 6.88 5.58 13.50
CA ILE A 120 5.97 4.78 14.33
C ILE A 120 6.54 4.65 15.73
N GLN A 121 7.76 4.17 15.86
CA GLN A 121 8.39 3.96 17.17
C GLN A 121 8.55 5.26 17.99
N LYS A 122 8.73 6.38 17.32
CA LYS A 122 8.99 7.66 17.99
C LYS A 122 7.72 8.42 18.39
N TYR A 123 6.66 8.32 17.59
CA TYR A 123 5.50 9.22 17.73
C TYR A 123 4.16 8.49 17.89
N LEU A 124 4.09 7.20 17.62
CA LEU A 124 2.85 6.43 17.65
C LEU A 124 3.01 5.20 18.56
N PRO A 125 3.06 5.41 19.88
CA PRO A 125 3.33 4.33 20.84
C PRO A 125 2.20 3.32 20.94
N GLY A 126 2.50 2.20 21.60
CA GLY A 126 1.58 1.12 21.91
C GLY A 126 1.75 -0.09 20.99
N PRO A 127 0.89 -1.11 21.14
CA PRO A 127 0.91 -2.28 20.29
C PRO A 127 0.75 -1.89 18.80
N LEU A 128 1.60 -2.47 17.93
CA LEU A 128 1.52 -2.25 16.48
C LEU A 128 0.72 -3.37 15.82
N ILE A 129 -0.34 -2.98 15.11
CA ILE A 129 -1.16 -3.90 14.34
C ILE A 129 -0.99 -3.56 12.85
N GLY A 130 -0.43 -4.49 12.09
CA GLY A 130 -0.31 -4.37 10.64
C GLY A 130 -1.59 -4.79 9.94
N ILE A 131 -2.17 -3.92 9.11
CA ILE A 131 -3.31 -4.27 8.27
C ILE A 131 -2.93 -4.03 6.82
N GLY A 132 -2.89 -5.08 6.01
CA GLY A 132 -2.47 -5.00 4.62
C GLY A 132 -3.47 -5.58 3.63
N HIS A 133 -3.81 -4.79 2.61
CA HIS A 133 -4.62 -5.25 1.49
C HIS A 133 -3.73 -5.61 0.29
N SER A 134 -3.98 -6.76 -0.32
CA SER A 134 -3.35 -7.19 -1.58
C SER A 134 -1.81 -7.05 -1.56
N MET A 135 -1.24 -6.14 -2.38
CA MET A 135 0.20 -5.84 -2.40
C MET A 135 0.72 -5.39 -1.03
N GLY A 136 -0.02 -4.56 -0.31
CA GLY A 136 0.33 -4.14 1.05
C GLY A 136 0.46 -5.32 2.00
N GLY A 137 -0.47 -6.28 1.92
CA GLY A 137 -0.39 -7.53 2.68
C GLY A 137 0.85 -8.37 2.35
N CYS A 138 1.23 -8.44 1.08
CA CYS A 138 2.47 -9.10 0.64
C CYS A 138 3.72 -8.45 1.27
N ILE A 139 3.78 -7.10 1.27
CA ILE A 139 4.94 -6.38 1.79
C ILE A 139 5.01 -6.48 3.33
N LEU A 140 3.88 -6.33 4.03
CA LEU A 140 3.83 -6.51 5.49
C LEU A 140 4.26 -7.92 5.91
N LEU A 141 3.77 -8.94 5.21
CA LEU A 141 4.16 -10.32 5.50
C LEU A 141 5.65 -10.57 5.24
N ASN A 142 6.21 -10.02 4.16
CA ASN A 142 7.66 -10.08 3.93
C ASN A 142 8.44 -9.41 5.07
N SER A 143 8.02 -8.22 5.52
CA SER A 143 8.71 -7.49 6.60
C SER A 143 8.68 -8.25 7.93
N LEU A 144 7.59 -8.96 8.21
CA LEU A 144 7.49 -9.86 9.37
C LEU A 144 8.46 -11.04 9.24
N LEU A 145 8.45 -11.72 8.10
CA LEU A 145 9.32 -12.89 7.83
C LEU A 145 10.82 -12.54 7.78
N GLU A 146 11.17 -11.28 7.59
CA GLU A 146 12.53 -10.77 7.68
C GLU A 146 12.89 -10.28 9.08
N ASN A 147 11.96 -10.31 10.04
CA ASN A 147 12.12 -9.76 11.40
C ASN A 147 12.53 -8.28 11.43
N ASN A 148 12.17 -7.52 10.41
CA ASN A 148 12.51 -6.10 10.33
C ASN A 148 11.61 -5.23 11.22
N ILE A 149 10.36 -5.66 11.41
CA ILE A 149 9.34 -4.94 12.18
C ILE A 149 8.66 -5.93 13.13
N LYS A 150 8.53 -5.54 14.39
CA LYS A 150 7.79 -6.30 15.38
C LYS A 150 6.33 -5.86 15.37
N TYR A 151 5.45 -6.76 14.97
CA TYR A 151 4.01 -6.58 15.05
C TYR A 151 3.44 -7.31 16.28
N ASN A 152 2.39 -6.77 16.88
CA ASN A 152 1.63 -7.46 17.92
C ASN A 152 0.48 -8.29 17.34
N ALA A 153 0.01 -7.87 16.16
CA ALA A 153 -0.94 -8.64 15.35
C ALA A 153 -0.87 -8.19 13.89
N MET A 154 -1.32 -9.03 12.98
CA MET A 154 -1.39 -8.72 11.55
C MET A 154 -2.72 -9.18 10.96
N ILE A 155 -3.35 -8.35 10.14
CA ILE A 155 -4.55 -8.68 9.37
C ILE A 155 -4.23 -8.51 7.89
N LEU A 156 -4.36 -9.56 7.13
CA LEU A 156 -4.07 -9.60 5.71
C LEU A 156 -5.38 -9.80 4.93
N SER A 157 -5.84 -8.76 4.25
CA SER A 157 -7.03 -8.81 3.40
C SER A 157 -6.64 -9.11 1.97
N ALA A 158 -7.08 -10.25 1.45
CA ALA A 158 -6.79 -10.74 0.10
C ALA A 158 -5.30 -10.51 -0.30
N PRO A 159 -4.32 -10.96 0.52
CA PRO A 159 -2.91 -10.66 0.30
C PRO A 159 -2.42 -11.22 -1.02
N MET A 160 -1.56 -10.48 -1.71
CA MET A 160 -0.96 -10.90 -2.98
C MET A 160 0.10 -12.00 -2.74
N LEU A 161 -0.33 -13.24 -2.64
CA LEU A 161 0.51 -14.42 -2.39
C LEU A 161 0.69 -15.33 -3.62
N GLY A 162 0.12 -14.93 -4.76
CA GLY A 162 0.20 -15.64 -6.04
C GLY A 162 -0.50 -14.88 -7.16
N PHE A 163 -0.26 -15.34 -8.37
CA PHE A 163 -0.98 -14.86 -9.55
C PHE A 163 -1.69 -16.04 -10.23
N ARG A 164 -2.90 -15.78 -10.74
CA ARG A 164 -3.60 -16.77 -11.56
C ARG A 164 -2.77 -17.09 -12.80
N GLY A 165 -2.54 -18.37 -13.07
CA GLY A 165 -1.70 -18.79 -14.20
C GLY A 165 -0.20 -18.50 -14.04
N GLU A 166 0.32 -18.48 -12.82
CA GLU A 166 1.69 -18.07 -12.47
C GLU A 166 2.78 -18.71 -13.34
N LYS A 167 2.67 -20.00 -13.68
CA LYS A 167 3.66 -20.69 -14.54
C LYS A 167 3.77 -20.04 -15.93
N ILE A 168 2.62 -19.70 -16.52
CA ILE A 168 2.54 -19.03 -17.82
C ILE A 168 3.06 -17.60 -17.68
N LEU A 169 2.68 -16.90 -16.62
CA LEU A 169 3.15 -15.56 -16.32
C LEU A 169 4.67 -15.49 -16.21
N ILE A 170 5.30 -16.43 -15.49
CA ILE A 170 6.77 -16.53 -15.35
C ILE A 170 7.44 -16.68 -16.72
N TRP A 171 6.90 -17.54 -17.56
CA TRP A 171 7.44 -17.75 -18.92
C TRP A 171 7.35 -16.45 -19.74
N PHE A 172 6.20 -15.77 -19.73
CA PHE A 172 6.03 -14.48 -20.43
C PHE A 172 6.95 -13.39 -19.89
N VAL A 173 7.11 -13.27 -18.57
CA VAL A 173 8.02 -12.28 -17.97
C VAL A 173 9.46 -12.54 -18.40
N LYS A 174 9.91 -13.80 -18.42
CA LYS A 174 11.25 -14.14 -18.90
C LYS A 174 11.43 -13.80 -20.36
N LEU A 175 10.45 -14.12 -21.20
CA LEU A 175 10.48 -13.83 -22.63
C LEU A 175 10.50 -12.32 -22.89
N THR A 176 9.61 -11.57 -22.25
CA THR A 176 9.53 -10.10 -22.43
C THR A 176 10.77 -9.39 -21.95
N ASN A 177 11.42 -9.87 -20.88
CA ASN A 177 12.67 -9.29 -20.36
C ASN A 177 13.85 -9.47 -21.32
N MET A 178 13.80 -10.41 -22.27
CA MET A 178 14.82 -10.56 -23.30
C MET A 178 14.73 -9.50 -24.41
N PHE A 179 13.53 -9.00 -24.70
CA PHE A 179 13.27 -8.13 -25.85
C PHE A 179 12.77 -6.73 -25.47
N LEU A 180 12.24 -6.55 -24.29
CA LEU A 180 11.63 -5.31 -23.83
C LEU A 180 12.41 -4.72 -22.65
N LYS A 181 12.42 -3.38 -22.58
CA LYS A 181 12.98 -2.68 -21.42
C LYS A 181 12.16 -3.01 -20.16
N ASN A 182 12.81 -3.13 -19.01
CA ASN A 182 12.16 -3.34 -17.71
C ASN A 182 11.10 -2.27 -17.39
N SER A 183 11.25 -1.05 -17.91
CA SER A 183 10.30 0.05 -17.79
C SER A 183 9.16 0.04 -18.82
N SER A 184 9.10 -0.95 -19.70
CA SER A 184 7.96 -1.13 -20.61
C SER A 184 6.75 -1.64 -19.86
N TYR A 185 5.53 -1.27 -20.32
CA TYR A 185 4.31 -1.90 -19.81
C TYR A 185 4.38 -3.42 -20.01
N PHE A 186 3.91 -4.14 -19.02
CA PHE A 186 3.74 -5.58 -19.14
C PHE A 186 2.68 -5.90 -20.21
N ILE A 187 2.93 -6.88 -21.05
CA ILE A 187 2.12 -7.18 -22.25
C ILE A 187 0.63 -7.39 -21.97
N PHE A 188 0.28 -7.91 -20.80
CA PHE A 188 -1.11 -8.07 -20.35
C PHE A 188 -1.62 -6.90 -19.51
N SER A 189 -0.79 -5.89 -19.27
CA SER A 189 -1.23 -4.65 -18.62
C SER A 189 -1.92 -3.78 -19.66
N LYS A 190 -3.21 -3.51 -19.45
CA LYS A 190 -3.95 -2.59 -20.31
C LYS A 190 -3.83 -1.19 -19.72
N PRO A 191 -3.12 -0.25 -20.37
CA PRO A 191 -3.14 1.15 -19.97
C PRO A 191 -4.58 1.66 -19.91
N ASN A 192 -4.92 2.47 -18.93
CA ASN A 192 -6.28 2.99 -18.68
C ASN A 192 -7.33 2.00 -18.14
N MET A 193 -6.94 0.82 -17.71
CA MET A 193 -7.94 -0.08 -17.12
C MET A 193 -8.63 0.54 -15.90
N GLY A 194 -9.95 0.70 -16.01
CA GLY A 194 -10.85 0.94 -14.88
C GLY A 194 -11.36 2.36 -14.68
N LEU A 195 -11.04 3.36 -15.54
CA LEU A 195 -11.75 4.64 -15.56
C LEU A 195 -13.00 4.60 -16.46
N GLU A 196 -13.04 3.68 -17.41
CA GLU A 196 -14.08 3.55 -18.41
C GLU A 196 -14.98 2.32 -18.21
N THR A 197 -14.58 1.37 -17.35
CA THR A 197 -15.42 0.22 -17.00
C THR A 197 -16.58 0.69 -16.12
N GLY A 198 -17.79 0.35 -16.50
CA GLY A 198 -18.95 0.56 -15.65
C GLY A 198 -18.86 -0.25 -14.36
N PHE A 199 -19.65 0.12 -13.34
CA PHE A 199 -19.69 -0.60 -12.07
C PHE A 199 -19.93 -2.12 -12.25
N LYS A 200 -20.74 -2.52 -13.24
CA LYS A 200 -21.05 -3.93 -13.52
C LYS A 200 -19.85 -4.78 -13.89
N ASP A 201 -18.85 -4.17 -14.50
CA ASP A 201 -17.65 -4.87 -15.00
C ASP A 201 -16.45 -4.73 -14.05
N ASN A 202 -16.66 -4.15 -12.86
CA ASN A 202 -15.60 -4.00 -11.89
C ASN A 202 -15.45 -5.25 -11.01
N GLU A 203 -14.20 -5.65 -10.75
CA GLU A 203 -13.84 -6.78 -9.92
C GLU A 203 -13.30 -6.35 -8.54
N LEU A 204 -13.31 -5.04 -8.22
CA LEU A 204 -12.60 -4.51 -7.06
C LEU A 204 -13.51 -4.29 -5.84
N THR A 205 -14.79 -4.08 -6.05
CA THR A 205 -15.74 -3.84 -4.96
C THR A 205 -17.16 -4.18 -5.38
N SER A 206 -17.94 -4.74 -4.47
CA SER A 206 -19.38 -4.96 -4.65
C SER A 206 -20.23 -3.74 -4.23
N ASP A 207 -19.59 -2.69 -3.69
CA ASP A 207 -20.24 -1.48 -3.19
C ASP A 207 -20.16 -0.37 -4.24
N PRO A 208 -21.30 0.05 -4.83
CA PRO A 208 -21.33 1.08 -5.86
C PRO A 208 -20.89 2.45 -5.32
N ASP A 209 -21.20 2.80 -4.09
CA ASP A 209 -20.85 4.11 -3.51
C ASP A 209 -19.33 4.25 -3.36
N ARG A 210 -18.65 3.21 -2.87
CA ARG A 210 -17.19 3.17 -2.79
C ARG A 210 -16.53 3.18 -4.16
N TYR A 211 -17.15 2.52 -5.15
CA TYR A 211 -16.66 2.55 -6.53
C TYR A 211 -16.72 3.96 -7.11
N PHE A 212 -17.90 4.61 -7.07
CA PHE A 212 -18.08 5.95 -7.62
C PHE A 212 -17.30 7.01 -6.84
N ARG A 213 -17.16 6.88 -5.52
CA ARG A 213 -16.30 7.72 -4.68
C ARG A 213 -14.85 7.68 -5.17
N THR A 214 -14.31 6.48 -5.40
CA THR A 214 -12.96 6.32 -5.94
C THR A 214 -12.82 6.99 -7.30
N LEU A 215 -13.79 6.86 -8.21
CA LEU A 215 -13.78 7.54 -9.50
C LEU A 215 -13.82 9.08 -9.37
N LYS A 216 -14.63 9.62 -8.44
CA LYS A 216 -14.66 11.07 -8.17
C LYS A 216 -13.28 11.58 -7.72
N LEU A 217 -12.62 10.88 -6.80
CA LEU A 217 -11.26 11.23 -6.35
C LEU A 217 -10.26 11.20 -7.51
N VAL A 218 -10.29 10.16 -8.34
CA VAL A 218 -9.42 10.05 -9.52
C VAL A 218 -9.71 11.14 -10.55
N ARG A 219 -10.95 11.51 -10.79
CA ARG A 219 -11.31 12.62 -11.68
C ARG A 219 -10.79 13.96 -11.13
N LYS A 220 -10.84 14.18 -9.82
CA LYS A 220 -10.29 15.38 -9.17
C LYS A 220 -8.76 15.47 -9.31
N LYS A 221 -8.05 14.33 -9.29
CA LYS A 221 -6.60 14.24 -9.49
C LYS A 221 -6.24 12.98 -10.27
N PRO A 222 -6.24 13.02 -11.62
CA PRO A 222 -5.97 11.82 -12.43
C PRO A 222 -4.61 11.17 -12.17
N THR A 223 -3.60 11.96 -11.81
CA THR A 223 -2.25 11.46 -11.52
C THR A 223 -2.14 10.66 -10.21
N ILE A 224 -3.19 10.62 -9.38
CA ILE A 224 -3.19 9.80 -8.16
C ILE A 224 -3.24 8.30 -8.47
N ARG A 225 -3.71 7.95 -9.66
CA ARG A 225 -3.84 6.58 -10.15
C ARG A 225 -2.80 6.28 -11.22
N LEU A 226 -2.41 5.02 -11.29
CA LEU A 226 -1.53 4.48 -12.33
C LEU A 226 -2.36 3.79 -13.42
N TRP A 227 -1.79 3.73 -14.63
CA TRP A 227 -2.49 3.12 -15.77
C TRP A 227 -2.14 1.64 -15.95
N GLY A 228 -0.96 1.22 -15.50
CA GLY A 228 -0.59 -0.18 -15.61
C GLY A 228 0.78 -0.50 -15.02
N VAL A 229 1.03 -1.80 -14.87
CA VAL A 229 2.28 -2.32 -14.34
C VAL A 229 3.32 -2.50 -15.44
N THR A 230 4.59 -2.36 -15.05
CA THR A 230 5.74 -2.63 -15.92
C THR A 230 6.24 -4.07 -15.75
N ASN A 231 7.08 -4.54 -16.69
CA ASN A 231 7.78 -5.82 -16.57
C ASN A 231 8.59 -5.91 -15.28
N ALA A 232 9.25 -4.82 -14.88
CA ALA A 232 10.01 -4.76 -13.62
C ALA A 232 9.11 -5.02 -12.41
N TRP A 233 7.95 -4.36 -12.34
CA TRP A 233 7.02 -4.53 -11.22
C TRP A 233 6.53 -5.98 -11.11
N VAL A 234 6.11 -6.59 -12.23
CA VAL A 234 5.63 -7.98 -12.23
C VAL A 234 6.72 -8.93 -11.76
N ASN A 235 7.93 -8.77 -12.26
CA ASN A 235 9.07 -9.58 -11.84
C ASN A 235 9.40 -9.40 -10.35
N ALA A 236 9.39 -8.16 -9.86
CA ALA A 236 9.63 -7.84 -8.45
C ALA A 236 8.56 -8.44 -7.53
N ALA A 237 7.27 -8.37 -7.93
CA ALA A 237 6.16 -8.96 -7.20
C ALA A 237 6.28 -10.49 -7.12
N MET A 238 6.60 -11.16 -8.24
CA MET A 238 6.82 -12.60 -8.27
C MET A 238 7.97 -13.03 -7.37
N ASN A 239 9.07 -12.28 -7.34
CA ASN A 239 10.21 -12.55 -6.47
C ASN A 239 9.84 -12.39 -4.98
N ALA A 240 9.04 -11.38 -4.64
CA ALA A 240 8.53 -11.18 -3.28
C ALA A 240 7.64 -12.35 -2.83
N ILE A 241 6.72 -12.80 -3.68
CA ILE A 241 5.87 -13.97 -3.41
C ILE A 241 6.72 -15.23 -3.21
N LYS A 242 7.71 -15.45 -4.08
CA LYS A 242 8.63 -16.59 -3.96
C LYS A 242 9.42 -16.55 -2.65
N LYS A 243 9.84 -15.36 -2.19
CA LYS A 243 10.53 -15.14 -0.92
C LYS A 243 9.65 -15.55 0.26
N ILE A 244 8.37 -15.10 0.28
CA ILE A 244 7.39 -15.51 1.29
C ILE A 244 7.26 -17.03 1.34
N ARG A 245 7.00 -17.67 0.20
CA ARG A 245 6.79 -19.14 0.11
C ARG A 245 7.99 -19.95 0.62
N LYS A 246 9.21 -19.43 0.49
CA LYS A 246 10.41 -20.08 1.01
C LYS A 246 10.54 -19.96 2.53
N LYS A 247 10.05 -18.86 3.10
CA LYS A 247 10.27 -18.54 4.50
C LYS A 247 9.11 -18.93 5.40
N ILE A 248 7.87 -18.88 4.90
CA ILE A 248 6.67 -19.08 5.72
C ILE A 248 6.67 -20.43 6.46
N ASN A 249 7.16 -21.49 5.83
CA ASN A 249 7.23 -22.82 6.45
C ASN A 249 8.34 -22.96 7.50
N LYS A 250 9.20 -21.93 7.64
CA LYS A 250 10.29 -21.88 8.62
C LYS A 250 10.06 -20.83 9.68
N CYS A 251 8.94 -20.13 9.59
CA CYS A 251 8.59 -19.07 10.51
C CYS A 251 7.92 -19.69 11.74
N ASP A 252 8.64 -19.65 12.84
CA ASP A 252 8.12 -20.00 14.15
C ASP A 252 7.77 -18.68 14.83
N THR A 253 6.58 -18.14 14.50
CA THR A 253 6.14 -16.88 15.07
C THR A 253 5.00 -17.13 16.05
N GLU A 254 5.09 -16.51 17.23
CA GLU A 254 3.98 -16.41 18.18
C GLU A 254 2.98 -15.31 17.78
N ASP A 255 3.17 -14.69 16.59
CA ASP A 255 2.38 -13.57 16.14
C ASP A 255 0.96 -13.99 15.70
N TYR A 256 -0.02 -13.21 16.08
CA TYR A 256 -1.40 -13.41 15.64
C TYR A 256 -1.59 -12.89 14.21
N ILE A 257 -1.74 -13.80 13.25
CA ILE A 257 -2.00 -13.45 11.85
C ILE A 257 -3.40 -13.91 11.44
N LEU A 258 -4.26 -12.96 11.06
CA LEU A 258 -5.56 -13.22 10.47
C LEU A 258 -5.51 -12.98 8.97
N VAL A 259 -5.86 -14.00 8.18
CA VAL A 259 -5.94 -13.89 6.73
C VAL A 259 -7.40 -13.91 6.30
N LEU A 260 -7.84 -12.85 5.63
CA LEU A 260 -9.17 -12.71 5.05
C LEU A 260 -9.04 -12.85 3.53
N ASN A 261 -9.66 -13.86 2.95
CA ASN A 261 -9.72 -14.04 1.51
C ASN A 261 -11.01 -13.45 0.94
N SER A 262 -10.94 -12.90 -0.28
CA SER A 262 -12.15 -12.62 -1.05
C SER A 262 -12.80 -13.94 -1.47
N LEU A 263 -14.10 -14.03 -1.31
CA LEU A 263 -14.91 -15.13 -1.82
C LEU A 263 -15.01 -15.08 -3.35
#